data_d63f9b8874da7a99968ff0010d06abab
#
_entry.id   d63f9b8874da7a99968ff0010d06abab
#
_cell.length_a   1.000
_cell.length_b   1.000
_cell.length_c   1.000
_cell.angle_alpha   90.00
_cell.angle_beta   90.00
_cell.angle_gamma   90.00
#
_symmetry.space_group_name_H-M   'P 1'
#
loop_
_entity.id
_entity.type
_entity.pdbx_description
1 polymer ?
#
loop_
_entity_poly.entity_id
_entity_poly.type
_entity_poly.pdbx_seq_one_letter_code
_entity_poly.pdbx_strand_id
1 'polypeptide(L)'
;MGACHVAIDIGASSGRHIVGQVIDGRMELTEVYRFENGLSRRDGHLCWDIDTLAENVVAGLAAAKEAGFEPQTVGIDTWAVDYVLLDEHDQRLGACVGYRDARTDGVRDALELSGILSFDEHYARTGIQYQQFNTAYQLCAQSREDRAVLDEAHALLMVPDYLNFVLTGVKAQEYTNASTTALVGAKSCDWDWKLIDRLNLPRRIFQPISMPGESLGHVRPEIAERIGYKPEVVLVASHDTGSAWLAVPARDERAVYFSSGTWSLVGVENRAPICTPESAMANFTNEGGYERRYRYLKNIMGLWMIQNVRKELGQASGTTPSWDELVKAAEQARAEGYHAVVNADDPEFLAPSSMLLALHVACERTGQPLPTWAGEYALCVYDSLADDYARTVELLGALTGVAYTSINIVGGGSNNGYLNQATADACGLPVFAGPTEGTALGNLMVQFIFAGEYASLEEARAAIKKSLEIKEYLPR
;
A
#
# COMPACT_ATOMS: atom_id res chain seq x y z
N MET A 1 0.91 32.77 9.29
CA MET A 1 0.66 31.34 9.40
C MET A 1 2.00 30.63 9.28
N GLY A 2 2.24 29.55 10.00
CA GLY A 2 3.46 28.74 9.84
C GLY A 2 3.51 28.09 8.46
N ALA A 3 4.67 27.54 8.07
CA ALA A 3 4.78 26.72 6.88
C ALA A 3 3.79 25.55 6.96
N CYS A 4 3.18 25.18 5.85
CA CYS A 4 2.30 24.01 5.77
C CYS A 4 2.51 23.27 4.44
N HIS A 5 2.19 22.00 4.44
CA HIS A 5 2.38 21.07 3.33
C HIS A 5 1.13 20.22 3.17
N VAL A 6 0.87 19.68 1.99
CA VAL A 6 -0.31 18.85 1.80
C VAL A 6 0.05 17.47 1.26
N ALA A 7 -0.39 16.44 1.96
CA ALA A 7 -0.39 15.07 1.48
C ALA A 7 -1.70 14.75 0.79
N ILE A 8 -1.62 14.17 -0.39
CA ILE A 8 -2.75 13.61 -1.15
C ILE A 8 -2.58 12.10 -1.14
N ASP A 9 -3.35 11.44 -0.27
CA ASP A 9 -3.34 9.99 -0.04
C ASP A 9 -4.58 9.37 -0.72
N ILE A 10 -4.35 8.59 -1.77
CA ILE A 10 -5.41 8.01 -2.59
C ILE A 10 -5.34 6.47 -2.53
N GLY A 11 -6.24 5.89 -1.77
CA GLY A 11 -6.43 4.44 -1.74
C GLY A 11 -7.42 3.95 -2.78
N ALA A 12 -7.60 2.63 -2.84
CA ALA A 12 -8.49 1.97 -3.81
C ALA A 12 -9.99 2.29 -3.61
N SER A 13 -10.40 2.82 -2.46
CA SER A 13 -11.81 3.09 -2.13
C SER A 13 -12.10 4.56 -1.81
N SER A 14 -11.10 5.35 -1.49
CA SER A 14 -11.24 6.79 -1.18
C SER A 14 -9.90 7.50 -1.27
N GLY A 15 -9.95 8.82 -1.47
CA GLY A 15 -8.80 9.70 -1.37
C GLY A 15 -9.05 10.83 -0.39
N ARG A 16 -7.98 11.42 0.12
CA ARG A 16 -8.02 12.53 1.07
C ARG A 16 -6.84 13.46 0.93
N HIS A 17 -7.06 14.72 1.27
CA HIS A 17 -6.03 15.73 1.38
C HIS A 17 -5.85 16.08 2.85
N ILE A 18 -4.63 15.95 3.34
CA ILE A 18 -4.26 16.24 4.72
C ILE A 18 -3.18 17.29 4.72
N VAL A 19 -3.50 18.44 5.28
CA VAL A 19 -2.52 19.50 5.54
C VAL A 19 -1.73 19.16 6.79
N GLY A 20 -0.42 19.21 6.68
CA GLY A 20 0.51 19.02 7.78
C GLY A 20 1.30 20.28 8.09
N GLN A 21 1.54 20.51 9.37
CA GLN A 21 2.37 21.60 9.90
C GLN A 21 3.28 21.08 11.00
N VAL A 22 4.43 21.72 11.18
CA VAL A 22 5.28 21.50 12.35
C VAL A 22 5.14 22.71 13.27
N ILE A 23 4.51 22.52 14.44
CA ILE A 23 4.27 23.55 15.43
C ILE A 23 4.95 23.15 16.74
N ASP A 24 5.90 23.95 17.20
CA ASP A 24 6.69 23.67 18.41
C ASP A 24 7.35 22.27 18.40
N GLY A 25 7.80 21.83 17.19
CA GLY A 25 8.43 20.53 16.97
C GLY A 25 7.47 19.34 16.99
N ARG A 26 6.17 19.59 16.92
CA ARG A 26 5.11 18.57 16.81
C ARG A 26 4.44 18.63 15.44
N MET A 27 4.10 17.49 14.92
CA MET A 27 3.32 17.36 13.67
C MET A 27 1.84 17.53 13.99
N GLU A 28 1.20 18.49 13.33
CA GLU A 28 -0.25 18.69 13.38
C GLU A 28 -0.84 18.38 12.00
N LEU A 29 -1.94 17.61 11.99
CA LEU A 29 -2.58 17.12 10.77
C LEU A 29 -4.03 17.62 10.73
N THR A 30 -4.44 18.14 9.56
CA THR A 30 -5.81 18.62 9.32
C THR A 30 -6.31 18.05 7.99
N GLU A 31 -7.33 17.19 8.03
CA GLU A 31 -8.01 16.75 6.80
C GLU A 31 -8.85 17.91 6.26
N VAL A 32 -8.61 18.26 5.00
CA VAL A 32 -9.30 19.39 4.35
C VAL A 32 -10.22 18.95 3.21
N TYR A 33 -10.03 17.74 2.67
CA TYR A 33 -10.85 17.22 1.59
C TYR A 33 -10.84 15.70 1.59
N ARG A 34 -11.98 15.10 1.24
CA ARG A 34 -12.14 13.65 1.08
C ARG A 34 -13.06 13.36 -0.11
N PHE A 35 -12.78 12.28 -0.84
CA PHE A 35 -13.59 11.80 -1.95
C PHE A 35 -13.62 10.27 -2.02
N GLU A 36 -14.62 9.72 -2.68
CA GLU A 36 -14.73 8.31 -2.96
C GLU A 36 -13.92 7.95 -4.20
N ASN A 37 -13.38 6.74 -4.24
CA ASN A 37 -12.67 6.15 -5.37
C ASN A 37 -13.16 4.73 -5.60
N GLY A 38 -13.01 4.21 -6.82
CA GLY A 38 -13.39 2.84 -7.13
C GLY A 38 -13.23 2.51 -8.60
N LEU A 39 -13.27 1.20 -8.87
CA LEU A 39 -13.23 0.67 -10.22
C LEU A 39 -14.64 0.65 -10.83
N SER A 40 -14.72 0.98 -12.11
CA SER A 40 -15.92 0.87 -12.92
C SER A 40 -15.65 0.04 -14.18
N ARG A 41 -16.70 -0.60 -14.74
CA ARG A 41 -16.54 -1.32 -16.01
C ARG A 41 -16.58 -0.35 -17.18
N ARG A 42 -15.54 -0.45 -18.04
CA ARG A 42 -15.40 0.32 -19.27
C ARG A 42 -14.81 -0.61 -20.34
N ASP A 43 -15.49 -0.78 -21.46
CA ASP A 43 -15.08 -1.62 -22.59
C ASP A 43 -14.68 -3.07 -22.21
N GLY A 44 -15.40 -3.64 -21.25
CA GLY A 44 -15.17 -5.01 -20.76
C GLY A 44 -14.18 -5.13 -19.58
N HIS A 45 -13.39 -4.11 -19.31
CA HIS A 45 -12.39 -4.09 -18.25
C HIS A 45 -12.86 -3.34 -16.99
N LEU A 46 -12.21 -3.63 -15.86
CA LEU A 46 -12.31 -2.84 -14.65
C LEU A 46 -11.28 -1.70 -14.70
N CYS A 47 -11.75 -0.45 -14.75
CA CYS A 47 -10.90 0.71 -14.96
C CYS A 47 -11.06 1.76 -13.86
N TRP A 48 -9.98 2.50 -13.62
CA TRP A 48 -9.99 3.71 -12.82
C TRP A 48 -10.48 4.89 -13.65
N ASP A 49 -11.24 5.79 -13.03
CA ASP A 49 -11.60 7.07 -13.62
C ASP A 49 -10.51 8.11 -13.31
N ILE A 50 -9.47 8.09 -14.14
CA ILE A 50 -8.28 8.95 -13.98
C ILE A 50 -8.61 10.44 -14.11
N ASP A 51 -9.62 10.81 -14.89
CA ASP A 51 -10.05 12.21 -15.02
C ASP A 51 -10.69 12.70 -13.71
N THR A 52 -11.58 11.91 -13.14
CA THR A 52 -12.18 12.21 -11.84
C THR A 52 -11.12 12.25 -10.74
N LEU A 53 -10.10 11.38 -10.77
CA LEU A 53 -9.00 11.44 -9.81
C LEU A 53 -8.20 12.74 -9.93
N ALA A 54 -7.82 13.14 -11.16
CA ALA A 54 -7.11 14.39 -11.41
C ALA A 54 -7.91 15.62 -10.95
N GLU A 55 -9.23 15.63 -11.22
CA GLU A 55 -10.11 16.71 -10.76
C GLU A 55 -10.20 16.76 -9.23
N ASN A 56 -10.31 15.63 -8.54
CA ASN A 56 -10.31 15.58 -7.07
C ASN A 56 -8.97 16.04 -6.46
N VAL A 57 -7.83 15.73 -7.10
CA VAL A 57 -6.53 16.25 -6.69
C VAL A 57 -6.53 17.78 -6.68
N VAL A 58 -7.01 18.42 -7.77
CA VAL A 58 -7.06 19.88 -7.87
C VAL A 58 -8.12 20.48 -6.94
N ALA A 59 -9.29 19.84 -6.83
CA ALA A 59 -10.36 20.29 -5.93
C ALA A 59 -9.92 20.30 -4.46
N GLY A 60 -9.21 19.27 -4.02
CA GLY A 60 -8.68 19.21 -2.65
C GLY A 60 -7.59 20.24 -2.37
N LEU A 61 -6.78 20.60 -3.37
CA LEU A 61 -5.83 21.71 -3.26
C LEU A 61 -6.56 23.05 -3.10
N ALA A 62 -7.65 23.27 -3.85
CA ALA A 62 -8.50 24.46 -3.67
C ALA A 62 -9.17 24.48 -2.29
N ALA A 63 -9.69 23.34 -1.82
CA ALA A 63 -10.27 23.20 -0.48
C ALA A 63 -9.28 23.53 0.64
N ALA A 64 -7.99 23.22 0.49
CA ALA A 64 -6.97 23.65 1.44
C ALA A 64 -6.91 25.17 1.57
N LYS A 65 -6.99 25.90 0.44
CA LYS A 65 -7.04 27.36 0.43
C LYS A 65 -8.30 27.90 1.10
N GLU A 66 -9.46 27.30 0.82
CA GLU A 66 -10.74 27.66 1.43
C GLU A 66 -10.73 27.44 2.95
N ALA A 67 -10.02 26.39 3.42
CA ALA A 67 -9.80 26.12 4.84
C ALA A 67 -8.77 27.08 5.49
N GLY A 68 -8.20 28.00 4.73
CA GLY A 68 -7.25 29.01 5.22
C GLY A 68 -5.79 28.59 5.17
N PHE A 69 -5.44 27.52 4.45
CA PHE A 69 -4.07 27.05 4.25
C PHE A 69 -3.55 27.44 2.86
N GLU A 70 -2.26 27.72 2.77
CA GLU A 70 -1.52 27.86 1.52
C GLU A 70 -0.30 26.93 1.58
N PRO A 71 -0.47 25.62 1.28
CA PRO A 71 0.63 24.67 1.32
C PRO A 71 1.80 25.10 0.42
N GLN A 72 3.02 25.01 0.96
CA GLN A 72 4.24 25.29 0.21
C GLN A 72 4.61 24.14 -0.71
N THR A 73 4.35 22.90 -0.28
CA THR A 73 4.57 21.70 -1.08
C THR A 73 3.35 20.82 -1.11
N VAL A 74 3.30 19.95 -2.13
CA VAL A 74 2.33 18.87 -2.30
C VAL A 74 3.04 17.58 -2.66
N GLY A 75 2.64 16.48 -2.03
CA GLY A 75 3.07 15.13 -2.36
C GLY A 75 1.87 14.23 -2.60
N ILE A 76 1.97 13.34 -3.58
CA ILE A 76 0.89 12.40 -3.94
C ILE A 76 1.39 10.97 -3.74
N ASP A 77 0.64 10.18 -3.00
CA ASP A 77 0.78 8.73 -2.94
C ASP A 77 -0.53 8.05 -3.30
N THR A 78 -0.41 6.85 -3.88
CA THR A 78 -1.55 6.04 -4.29
C THR A 78 -1.24 4.55 -4.07
N TRP A 79 -2.21 3.69 -4.42
CA TRP A 79 -1.93 2.28 -4.62
C TRP A 79 -0.88 2.08 -5.73
N ALA A 80 -0.30 0.90 -5.80
CA ALA A 80 0.75 0.56 -6.74
C ALA A 80 0.24 -0.16 -8.00
N VAL A 81 1.14 -0.54 -8.87
CA VAL A 81 1.08 -1.43 -10.05
C VAL A 81 0.30 -0.94 -11.25
N ASP A 82 -0.65 -0.02 -11.09
CA ASP A 82 -1.46 0.50 -12.20
C ASP A 82 -0.82 1.72 -12.87
N TYR A 83 -1.05 1.87 -14.15
CA TYR A 83 -0.35 2.85 -14.97
C TYR A 83 -1.27 3.52 -16.01
N VAL A 84 -0.78 4.63 -16.54
CA VAL A 84 -1.33 5.38 -17.66
C VAL A 84 -0.28 5.41 -18.78
N LEU A 85 -0.70 5.18 -20.02
CA LEU A 85 0.14 5.34 -21.21
C LEU A 85 -0.14 6.68 -21.89
N LEU A 86 0.92 7.35 -22.34
CA LEU A 86 0.85 8.59 -23.10
C LEU A 86 1.53 8.46 -24.44
N ASP A 87 0.99 9.13 -25.47
CA ASP A 87 1.60 9.26 -26.80
C ASP A 87 2.72 10.33 -26.82
N GLU A 88 3.24 10.62 -28.02
CA GLU A 88 4.26 11.65 -28.24
C GLU A 88 3.77 13.08 -27.98
N HIS A 89 2.45 13.31 -27.94
CA HIS A 89 1.81 14.58 -27.68
C HIS A 89 1.25 14.67 -26.27
N ASP A 90 1.64 13.74 -25.39
CA ASP A 90 1.18 13.65 -24.00
C ASP A 90 -0.33 13.38 -23.85
N GLN A 91 -0.97 12.84 -24.90
CA GLN A 91 -2.36 12.40 -24.83
C GLN A 91 -2.43 10.97 -24.29
N ARG A 92 -3.45 10.67 -23.49
CA ARG A 92 -3.63 9.32 -22.95
C ARG A 92 -4.00 8.34 -24.06
N LEU A 93 -3.39 7.17 -23.99
CA LEU A 93 -3.70 6.02 -24.81
C LEU A 93 -4.46 4.98 -24.00
N GLY A 94 -5.71 4.72 -24.41
CA GLY A 94 -6.56 3.73 -23.73
C GLY A 94 -7.03 4.13 -22.33
N ALA A 95 -7.56 3.16 -21.61
CA ALA A 95 -8.07 3.32 -20.25
C ALA A 95 -7.00 2.90 -19.23
N CYS A 96 -7.04 3.47 -18.03
CA CYS A 96 -6.26 2.99 -16.88
C CYS A 96 -6.94 1.75 -16.31
N VAL A 97 -6.53 0.56 -16.76
CA VAL A 97 -7.08 -0.71 -16.30
C VAL A 97 -6.55 -1.01 -14.91
N GLY A 98 -7.47 -1.32 -13.99
CA GLY A 98 -7.12 -1.56 -12.59
C GLY A 98 -6.62 -2.96 -12.31
N TYR A 99 -5.84 -3.11 -11.26
CA TYR A 99 -5.18 -4.35 -10.85
C TYR A 99 -6.13 -5.53 -10.52
N ARG A 100 -7.43 -5.26 -10.34
CA ARG A 100 -8.46 -6.30 -10.13
C ARG A 100 -9.10 -6.80 -11.42
N ASP A 101 -8.64 -6.33 -12.58
CA ASP A 101 -9.10 -6.82 -13.86
C ASP A 101 -8.55 -8.22 -14.16
N ALA A 102 -9.38 -9.07 -14.78
CA ALA A 102 -9.03 -10.45 -15.09
C ALA A 102 -8.08 -10.60 -16.30
N ARG A 103 -7.71 -9.49 -16.99
CA ARG A 103 -6.86 -9.55 -18.21
C ARG A 103 -5.51 -10.22 -17.99
N THR A 104 -5.03 -10.24 -16.75
CA THR A 104 -3.74 -10.83 -16.37
C THR A 104 -3.82 -12.32 -16.02
N ASP A 105 -5.02 -12.92 -16.04
CA ASP A 105 -5.18 -14.32 -15.73
C ASP A 105 -4.36 -15.20 -16.68
N GLY A 106 -3.56 -16.13 -16.11
CA GLY A 106 -2.71 -17.06 -16.85
C GLY A 106 -1.52 -16.44 -17.60
N VAL A 107 -1.23 -15.13 -17.44
CA VAL A 107 -0.11 -14.48 -18.10
C VAL A 107 1.22 -15.08 -17.67
N ARG A 108 1.44 -15.28 -16.36
CA ARG A 108 2.65 -15.92 -15.83
C ARG A 108 2.87 -17.29 -16.42
N ASP A 109 1.85 -18.16 -16.35
CA ASP A 109 1.95 -19.53 -16.83
C ASP A 109 2.28 -19.59 -18.33
N ALA A 110 1.72 -18.67 -19.11
CA ALA A 110 2.04 -18.58 -20.54
C ALA A 110 3.46 -18.11 -20.81
N LEU A 111 4.04 -17.22 -19.99
CA LEU A 111 5.44 -16.83 -20.09
C LEU A 111 6.39 -17.98 -19.74
N GLU A 112 6.06 -18.77 -18.71
CA GLU A 112 6.81 -19.96 -18.33
C GLU A 112 6.73 -21.05 -19.41
N LEU A 113 5.53 -21.41 -19.88
CA LEU A 113 5.32 -22.43 -20.91
C LEU A 113 6.00 -22.08 -22.23
N SER A 114 6.06 -20.81 -22.59
CA SER A 114 6.77 -20.36 -23.81
C SER A 114 8.29 -20.28 -23.63
N GLY A 115 8.82 -20.49 -22.42
CA GLY A 115 10.25 -20.32 -22.12
C GLY A 115 10.75 -18.88 -22.17
N ILE A 116 9.85 -17.90 -22.21
CA ILE A 116 10.21 -16.48 -22.21
C ILE A 116 10.76 -16.08 -20.85
N LEU A 117 10.05 -16.42 -19.75
CA LEU A 117 10.45 -16.03 -18.40
C LEU A 117 9.88 -17.02 -17.38
N SER A 118 10.75 -17.62 -16.55
CA SER A 118 10.32 -18.35 -15.36
C SER A 118 10.12 -17.41 -14.17
N PHE A 119 9.25 -17.78 -13.25
CA PHE A 119 9.06 -16.99 -12.02
C PHE A 119 10.34 -16.94 -11.18
N ASP A 120 11.08 -18.04 -11.08
CA ASP A 120 12.35 -18.08 -10.31
C ASP A 120 13.36 -17.07 -10.84
N GLU A 121 13.52 -16.98 -12.18
CA GLU A 121 14.40 -15.97 -12.78
C GLU A 121 13.86 -14.56 -12.54
N HIS A 122 12.55 -14.36 -12.71
CA HIS A 122 11.90 -13.07 -12.49
C HIS A 122 12.14 -12.57 -11.06
N TYR A 123 11.88 -13.43 -10.08
CA TYR A 123 12.10 -13.13 -8.67
C TYR A 123 13.58 -12.88 -8.35
N ALA A 124 14.49 -13.73 -8.84
CA ALA A 124 15.92 -13.56 -8.61
C ALA A 124 16.47 -12.22 -9.12
N ARG A 125 15.84 -11.63 -10.16
CA ARG A 125 16.22 -10.34 -10.74
C ARG A 125 15.59 -9.15 -10.02
N THR A 126 14.30 -9.24 -9.72
CA THR A 126 13.50 -8.11 -9.22
C THR A 126 13.23 -8.18 -7.72
N GLY A 127 13.26 -9.39 -7.14
CA GLY A 127 12.89 -9.62 -5.75
C GLY A 127 11.41 -9.41 -5.45
N ILE A 128 10.57 -9.22 -6.46
CA ILE A 128 9.14 -8.94 -6.30
C ILE A 128 8.34 -10.24 -6.31
N GLN A 129 7.54 -10.45 -5.25
CA GLN A 129 6.63 -11.58 -5.14
C GLN A 129 5.68 -11.68 -6.33
N TYR A 130 5.22 -12.87 -6.63
CA TYR A 130 4.18 -13.04 -7.63
C TYR A 130 2.84 -12.47 -7.13
N GLN A 131 2.34 -11.52 -7.90
CA GLN A 131 0.96 -11.12 -7.89
C GLN A 131 0.51 -11.07 -9.35
N GLN A 132 -0.63 -11.67 -9.67
CA GLN A 132 -1.11 -11.71 -11.06
C GLN A 132 -1.20 -10.32 -11.70
N PHE A 133 -1.36 -9.29 -10.88
CA PHE A 133 -1.52 -7.89 -11.27
C PHE A 133 -0.21 -7.08 -11.30
N ASN A 134 0.98 -7.66 -11.07
CA ASN A 134 2.22 -6.88 -11.25
C ASN A 134 2.25 -6.25 -12.64
N THR A 135 2.74 -5.03 -12.74
CA THR A 135 2.74 -4.23 -13.99
C THR A 135 3.38 -4.97 -15.17
N ALA A 136 4.41 -5.77 -14.91
CA ALA A 136 5.02 -6.63 -15.94
C ALA A 136 4.00 -7.54 -16.63
N TYR A 137 3.10 -8.18 -15.85
CA TYR A 137 2.06 -9.05 -16.39
C TYR A 137 0.93 -8.24 -17.03
N GLN A 138 0.60 -7.07 -16.49
CA GLN A 138 -0.38 -6.15 -17.09
C GLN A 138 0.09 -5.67 -18.47
N LEU A 139 1.36 -5.32 -18.64
CA LEU A 139 1.95 -4.93 -19.92
C LEU A 139 2.00 -6.11 -20.92
N CYS A 140 2.26 -7.32 -20.44
CA CYS A 140 2.17 -8.50 -21.27
C CYS A 140 0.73 -8.78 -21.72
N ALA A 141 -0.28 -8.60 -20.86
CA ALA A 141 -1.69 -8.68 -21.23
C ALA A 141 -2.04 -7.61 -22.27
N GLN A 142 -1.68 -6.34 -22.03
CA GLN A 142 -1.86 -5.25 -22.98
C GLN A 142 -1.25 -5.57 -24.36
N SER A 143 -0.04 -6.15 -24.37
CA SER A 143 0.65 -6.55 -25.62
C SER A 143 -0.10 -7.65 -26.39
N ARG A 144 -0.87 -8.49 -25.70
CA ARG A 144 -1.68 -9.56 -26.32
C ARG A 144 -3.01 -9.05 -26.83
N GLU A 145 -3.65 -8.15 -26.08
CA GLU A 145 -4.97 -7.59 -26.40
C GLU A 145 -4.87 -6.52 -27.49
N ASP A 146 -3.97 -5.58 -27.33
CA ASP A 146 -3.74 -4.48 -28.26
C ASP A 146 -2.28 -4.00 -28.24
N ARG A 147 -1.46 -4.57 -29.08
CA ARG A 147 -0.05 -4.21 -29.24
C ARG A 147 0.13 -2.78 -29.76
N ALA A 148 -0.81 -2.28 -30.58
CA ALA A 148 -0.68 -0.97 -31.20
C ALA A 148 -0.63 0.14 -30.15
N VAL A 149 -1.38 0.03 -29.07
CA VAL A 149 -1.32 0.98 -27.95
C VAL A 149 0.07 1.08 -27.35
N LEU A 150 0.79 -0.05 -27.16
CA LEU A 150 2.17 -0.02 -26.68
C LEU A 150 3.16 0.52 -27.74
N ASP A 151 2.87 0.27 -29.02
CA ASP A 151 3.69 0.76 -30.12
C ASP A 151 3.52 2.28 -30.36
N GLU A 152 2.39 2.86 -29.99
CA GLU A 152 2.16 4.30 -29.99
C GLU A 152 2.67 4.99 -28.71
N ALA A 153 2.76 4.27 -27.60
CA ALA A 153 3.12 4.86 -26.31
C ALA A 153 4.55 5.42 -26.30
N HIS A 154 4.71 6.61 -25.75
CA HIS A 154 5.97 7.31 -25.50
C HIS A 154 6.29 7.51 -24.02
N ALA A 155 5.29 7.36 -23.13
CA ALA A 155 5.50 7.31 -21.70
C ALA A 155 4.55 6.32 -21.04
N LEU A 156 5.06 5.64 -20.02
CA LEU A 156 4.30 4.93 -19.00
C LEU A 156 4.50 5.68 -17.70
N LEU A 157 3.42 6.09 -17.06
CA LEU A 157 3.45 6.72 -15.74
C LEU A 157 2.59 5.90 -14.79
N MET A 158 3.15 5.55 -13.62
CA MET A 158 2.31 4.99 -12.56
C MET A 158 1.26 6.02 -12.16
N VAL A 159 0.16 5.59 -11.54
CA VAL A 159 -0.95 6.51 -11.22
C VAL A 159 -0.49 7.77 -10.48
N PRO A 160 0.33 7.71 -9.41
CA PRO A 160 0.78 8.93 -8.74
C PRO A 160 1.69 9.79 -9.61
N ASP A 161 2.53 9.16 -10.45
CA ASP A 161 3.40 9.88 -11.39
C ASP A 161 2.58 10.61 -12.45
N TYR A 162 1.49 9.99 -12.93
CA TYR A 162 0.56 10.64 -13.83
C TYR A 162 -0.15 11.83 -13.20
N LEU A 163 -0.59 11.71 -11.95
CA LEU A 163 -1.22 12.83 -11.23
C LEU A 163 -0.21 13.97 -10.98
N ASN A 164 1.04 13.65 -10.67
CA ASN A 164 2.13 14.64 -10.60
C ASN A 164 2.39 15.31 -11.95
N PHE A 165 2.36 14.55 -13.06
CA PHE A 165 2.46 15.09 -14.41
C PHE A 165 1.29 16.03 -14.73
N VAL A 166 0.06 15.71 -14.33
CA VAL A 166 -1.08 16.61 -14.48
C VAL A 166 -0.83 17.94 -13.78
N LEU A 167 -0.28 17.92 -12.58
CA LEU A 167 0.02 19.13 -11.83
C LEU A 167 1.17 19.95 -12.41
N THR A 168 2.24 19.32 -12.91
CA THR A 168 3.51 19.98 -13.23
C THR A 168 3.85 20.03 -14.71
N GLY A 169 3.41 19.06 -15.48
CA GLY A 169 3.89 18.80 -16.85
C GLY A 169 5.19 18.04 -16.92
N VAL A 170 5.75 17.63 -15.81
CA VAL A 170 7.01 16.87 -15.73
C VAL A 170 6.69 15.38 -15.63
N LYS A 171 7.23 14.59 -16.55
CA LYS A 171 7.15 13.12 -16.51
C LYS A 171 8.32 12.60 -15.65
N ALA A 172 8.00 11.89 -14.59
CA ALA A 172 8.94 11.22 -13.70
C ALA A 172 8.42 9.82 -13.37
N GLN A 173 9.26 9.00 -12.77
CA GLN A 173 8.91 7.67 -12.31
C GLN A 173 9.46 7.51 -10.90
N GLU A 174 8.60 7.54 -9.91
CA GLU A 174 9.04 7.46 -8.52
C GLU A 174 9.41 6.02 -8.14
N TYR A 175 10.54 5.86 -7.46
CA TYR A 175 11.18 4.58 -7.17
C TYR A 175 10.30 3.59 -6.40
N THR A 176 9.59 4.04 -5.35
CA THR A 176 8.84 3.13 -4.49
C THR A 176 7.67 2.48 -5.23
N ASN A 177 7.02 3.24 -6.12
CA ASN A 177 5.96 2.72 -6.98
C ASN A 177 6.56 1.94 -8.17
N ALA A 178 7.60 2.46 -8.83
CA ALA A 178 8.27 1.77 -9.93
C ALA A 178 8.78 0.37 -9.54
N SER A 179 9.26 0.19 -8.30
CA SER A 179 9.75 -1.10 -7.82
C SER A 179 8.67 -2.19 -7.83
N THR A 180 7.40 -1.83 -7.63
CA THR A 180 6.27 -2.77 -7.60
C THR A 180 5.92 -3.34 -8.98
N THR A 181 6.45 -2.73 -10.05
CA THR A 181 6.21 -3.16 -11.43
C THR A 181 6.72 -4.56 -11.75
N ALA A 182 7.63 -5.09 -10.92
CA ALA A 182 8.42 -6.28 -11.20
C ALA A 182 9.27 -6.14 -12.48
N LEU A 183 9.70 -4.90 -12.83
CA LEU A 183 10.59 -4.57 -13.96
C LEU A 183 11.84 -3.81 -13.51
N VAL A 184 11.93 -3.47 -12.22
CA VAL A 184 13.10 -2.84 -11.61
C VAL A 184 14.02 -3.92 -11.04
N GLY A 185 15.30 -3.85 -11.37
CA GLY A 185 16.30 -4.76 -10.84
C GLY A 185 16.54 -4.51 -9.34
N ALA A 186 16.38 -5.54 -8.51
CA ALA A 186 16.48 -5.40 -7.07
C ALA A 186 17.81 -4.77 -6.61
N LYS A 187 18.93 -5.12 -7.24
CA LYS A 187 20.27 -4.62 -6.86
C LYS A 187 20.62 -3.28 -7.49
N SER A 188 20.09 -2.99 -8.68
CA SER A 188 20.40 -1.75 -9.41
C SER A 188 19.55 -0.57 -8.95
N CYS A 189 18.37 -0.83 -8.41
CA CYS A 189 17.32 0.17 -8.15
C CYS A 189 16.98 0.98 -9.42
N ASP A 190 17.10 0.36 -10.57
CA ASP A 190 16.83 0.92 -11.90
C ASP A 190 16.19 -0.14 -12.79
N TRP A 191 15.63 0.28 -13.93
CA TRP A 191 14.98 -0.61 -14.88
C TRP A 191 15.86 -1.80 -15.27
N ASP A 192 15.33 -3.01 -15.22
CA ASP A 192 15.98 -4.19 -15.75
C ASP A 192 15.75 -4.27 -17.26
N TRP A 193 16.61 -3.57 -18.03
CA TRP A 193 16.51 -3.48 -19.48
C TRP A 193 16.56 -4.83 -20.18
N LYS A 194 17.23 -5.84 -19.60
CA LYS A 194 17.27 -7.20 -20.17
C LYS A 194 15.91 -7.89 -20.02
N LEU A 195 15.24 -7.67 -18.91
CA LEU A 195 13.90 -8.19 -18.66
C LEU A 195 12.87 -7.49 -19.56
N ILE A 196 12.95 -6.16 -19.66
CA ILE A 196 12.10 -5.33 -20.53
C ILE A 196 12.20 -5.79 -21.97
N ASP A 197 13.42 -5.98 -22.49
CA ASP A 197 13.65 -6.48 -23.85
C ASP A 197 13.09 -7.89 -24.05
N ARG A 198 13.31 -8.79 -23.08
CA ARG A 198 12.83 -10.17 -23.14
C ARG A 198 11.30 -10.25 -23.18
N LEU A 199 10.62 -9.37 -22.47
CA LEU A 199 9.17 -9.24 -22.52
C LEU A 199 8.67 -8.47 -23.76
N ASN A 200 9.59 -8.07 -24.65
CA ASN A 200 9.30 -7.30 -25.85
C ASN A 200 8.52 -6.01 -25.56
N LEU A 201 8.88 -5.31 -24.49
CA LEU A 201 8.29 -4.03 -24.11
C LEU A 201 9.11 -2.86 -24.70
N PRO A 202 8.48 -1.79 -25.18
CA PRO A 202 9.20 -0.66 -25.80
C PRO A 202 9.94 0.15 -24.73
N ARG A 203 11.27 0.18 -24.79
CA ARG A 203 12.12 0.89 -23.80
C ARG A 203 11.76 2.36 -23.63
N ARG A 204 11.30 3.03 -24.68
CA ARG A 204 11.00 4.47 -24.69
C ARG A 204 9.90 4.89 -23.73
N ILE A 205 9.02 3.96 -23.32
CA ILE A 205 7.94 4.31 -22.39
C ILE A 205 8.39 4.47 -20.95
N PHE A 206 9.54 3.90 -20.59
CA PHE A 206 10.06 3.91 -19.21
C PHE A 206 10.88 5.18 -18.96
N GLN A 207 10.38 6.02 -18.06
CA GLN A 207 11.06 7.25 -17.65
C GLN A 207 12.24 6.93 -16.73
N PRO A 208 13.25 7.81 -16.60
CA PRO A 208 14.27 7.69 -15.56
C PRO A 208 13.63 7.58 -14.18
N ILE A 209 14.17 6.71 -13.32
CA ILE A 209 13.68 6.54 -11.97
C ILE A 209 14.21 7.69 -11.10
N SER A 210 13.28 8.36 -10.43
CA SER A 210 13.54 9.41 -9.43
C SER A 210 13.31 8.91 -8.02
N MET A 211 13.99 9.52 -7.05
CA MET A 211 13.88 9.12 -5.64
C MET A 211 12.89 10.01 -4.89
N PRO A 212 12.26 9.49 -3.81
CA PRO A 212 11.50 10.34 -2.90
C PRO A 212 12.37 11.48 -2.35
N GLY A 213 11.82 12.68 -2.25
CA GLY A 213 12.51 13.91 -1.84
C GLY A 213 13.00 14.76 -3.02
N GLU A 214 12.86 14.30 -4.26
CA GLU A 214 13.15 15.12 -5.43
C GLU A 214 11.98 16.06 -5.77
N SER A 215 12.29 17.29 -6.23
CA SER A 215 11.28 18.25 -6.68
C SER A 215 10.98 18.08 -8.16
N LEU A 216 9.70 18.16 -8.51
CA LEU A 216 9.22 18.29 -9.89
C LEU A 216 8.94 19.74 -10.29
N GLY A 217 9.30 20.70 -9.42
CA GLY A 217 8.99 22.10 -9.59
C GLY A 217 7.56 22.45 -9.15
N HIS A 218 7.16 23.67 -9.48
CA HIS A 218 5.83 24.16 -9.10
C HIS A 218 4.73 23.64 -10.01
N VAL A 219 3.49 23.65 -9.50
CA VAL A 219 2.32 23.39 -10.32
C VAL A 219 2.24 24.36 -11.51
N ARG A 220 1.63 23.89 -12.60
CA ARG A 220 1.42 24.68 -13.83
C ARG A 220 0.64 25.97 -13.54
N PRO A 221 0.82 27.04 -14.34
CA PRO A 221 0.12 28.29 -14.15
C PRO A 221 -1.41 28.16 -14.08
N GLU A 222 -1.99 27.34 -14.95
CA GLU A 222 -3.43 27.09 -14.99
C GLU A 222 -3.95 26.41 -13.72
N ILE A 223 -3.15 25.51 -13.12
CA ILE A 223 -3.49 24.88 -11.84
C ILE A 223 -3.35 25.92 -10.71
N ALA A 224 -2.26 26.70 -10.70
CA ALA A 224 -2.04 27.74 -9.70
C ALA A 224 -3.16 28.81 -9.72
N GLU A 225 -3.62 29.21 -10.88
CA GLU A 225 -4.77 30.12 -11.04
C GLU A 225 -6.04 29.51 -10.44
N ARG A 226 -6.32 28.24 -10.74
CA ARG A 226 -7.50 27.54 -10.27
C ARG A 226 -7.55 27.35 -8.75
N ILE A 227 -6.41 27.03 -8.12
CA ILE A 227 -6.32 26.78 -6.67
C ILE A 227 -6.01 28.05 -5.85
N GLY A 228 -5.52 29.12 -6.49
CA GLY A 228 -5.23 30.42 -5.87
C GLY A 228 -3.89 30.52 -5.12
N TYR A 229 -2.97 29.57 -5.31
CA TYR A 229 -1.59 29.58 -4.80
C TYR A 229 -0.70 28.66 -5.65
N LYS A 230 0.63 28.64 -5.40
CA LYS A 230 1.58 27.96 -6.28
C LYS A 230 2.52 27.02 -5.49
N PRO A 231 2.04 25.83 -5.06
CA PRO A 231 2.89 24.89 -4.32
C PRO A 231 3.94 24.24 -5.22
N GLU A 232 5.01 23.78 -4.60
CA GLU A 232 6.01 22.93 -5.22
C GLU A 232 5.61 21.46 -5.09
N VAL A 233 5.71 20.68 -6.18
CA VAL A 233 5.41 19.25 -6.17
C VAL A 233 6.66 18.48 -5.80
N VAL A 234 6.60 17.74 -4.71
CA VAL A 234 7.71 16.92 -4.20
C VAL A 234 7.35 15.45 -4.37
N LEU A 235 8.24 14.69 -5.00
CA LEU A 235 8.12 13.24 -5.04
C LEU A 235 8.24 12.70 -3.61
N VAL A 236 7.22 12.01 -3.16
CA VAL A 236 7.21 11.30 -1.88
C VAL A 236 7.37 9.81 -2.13
N ALA A 237 7.37 8.96 -1.11
CA ALA A 237 7.23 7.53 -1.33
C ALA A 237 5.81 7.28 -1.89
N SER A 238 5.67 7.29 -3.21
CA SER A 238 4.39 7.40 -3.89
C SER A 238 3.56 6.10 -3.89
N HIS A 239 4.13 4.98 -3.47
CA HIS A 239 3.37 3.81 -3.05
C HIS A 239 2.88 4.03 -1.61
N ASP A 240 1.56 4.02 -1.38
CA ASP A 240 0.91 4.29 -0.09
C ASP A 240 1.55 3.54 1.09
N THR A 241 1.85 2.25 0.90
CA THR A 241 2.57 1.44 1.89
C THR A 241 4.02 1.93 2.10
N GLY A 242 4.66 2.45 1.05
CA GLY A 242 5.99 3.07 1.15
C GLY A 242 5.96 4.28 2.08
N SER A 243 4.98 5.15 1.91
CA SER A 243 4.72 6.27 2.80
C SER A 243 4.36 5.80 4.22
N ALA A 244 3.45 4.82 4.37
CA ALA A 244 3.06 4.31 5.69
C ALA A 244 4.26 3.80 6.50
N TRP A 245 5.25 3.18 5.86
CA TRP A 245 6.45 2.67 6.53
C TRP A 245 7.39 3.77 7.00
N LEU A 246 7.41 4.93 6.34
CA LEU A 246 8.15 6.10 6.82
C LEU A 246 7.64 6.57 8.19
N ALA A 247 6.33 6.51 8.39
CA ALA A 247 5.67 6.92 9.62
C ALA A 247 5.76 5.89 10.76
N VAL A 248 6.46 4.77 10.58
CA VAL A 248 6.66 3.81 11.66
C VAL A 248 7.65 4.38 12.69
N PRO A 249 7.22 4.61 13.95
CA PRO A 249 8.07 5.18 14.98
C PRO A 249 8.93 4.10 15.65
N ALA A 250 9.66 3.30 14.84
CA ALA A 250 10.49 2.22 15.34
C ALA A 250 11.48 2.70 16.40
N ARG A 251 11.78 1.85 17.38
CA ARG A 251 12.73 2.14 18.46
C ARG A 251 14.16 1.80 18.05
N ASP A 252 14.32 0.76 17.23
CA ASP A 252 15.61 0.29 16.70
C ASP A 252 15.41 -0.46 15.36
N GLU A 253 16.50 -0.90 14.76
CA GLU A 253 16.50 -1.63 13.48
C GLU A 253 15.97 -3.08 13.59
N ARG A 254 15.64 -3.57 14.80
CA ARG A 254 15.07 -4.90 15.04
C ARG A 254 13.55 -4.85 15.25
N ALA A 255 12.90 -3.88 14.67
CA ALA A 255 11.46 -3.74 14.70
C ALA A 255 10.84 -4.35 13.45
N VAL A 256 9.74 -5.08 13.62
CA VAL A 256 8.88 -5.52 12.53
C VAL A 256 7.83 -4.43 12.29
N TYR A 257 7.53 -4.17 11.02
CA TYR A 257 6.60 -3.13 10.57
C TYR A 257 5.34 -3.77 9.99
N PHE A 258 4.20 -3.32 10.46
CA PHE A 258 2.90 -3.72 9.95
C PHE A 258 2.18 -2.49 9.41
N SER A 259 1.87 -2.48 8.12
CA SER A 259 0.84 -1.59 7.58
C SER A 259 -0.47 -2.34 7.55
N SER A 260 -1.37 -2.04 8.51
CA SER A 260 -2.61 -2.78 8.70
C SER A 260 -3.81 -2.00 8.18
N GLY A 261 -4.34 -2.45 7.06
CA GLY A 261 -5.53 -1.96 6.39
C GLY A 261 -6.37 -3.12 5.85
N THR A 262 -6.95 -2.96 4.67
CA THR A 262 -7.63 -4.06 3.96
C THR A 262 -6.69 -5.26 3.78
N TRP A 263 -5.45 -5.00 3.37
CA TRP A 263 -4.31 -5.90 3.45
C TRP A 263 -3.52 -5.62 4.72
N SER A 264 -2.80 -6.62 5.22
CA SER A 264 -1.74 -6.45 6.21
C SER A 264 -0.40 -6.72 5.54
N LEU A 265 0.44 -5.70 5.44
CA LEU A 265 1.78 -5.82 4.91
C LEU A 265 2.74 -5.93 6.08
N VAL A 266 3.34 -7.10 6.24
CA VAL A 266 4.18 -7.45 7.40
C VAL A 266 5.62 -7.64 6.94
N GLY A 267 6.56 -6.91 7.52
CA GLY A 267 7.96 -7.01 7.10
C GLY A 267 8.90 -6.08 7.84
N VAL A 268 10.04 -5.81 7.22
CA VAL A 268 11.15 -5.06 7.81
C VAL A 268 11.81 -4.15 6.77
N GLU A 269 12.51 -3.12 7.22
CA GLU A 269 13.37 -2.31 6.35
C GLU A 269 14.76 -2.95 6.27
N ASN A 270 15.21 -3.27 5.04
CA ASN A 270 16.55 -3.79 4.75
C ASN A 270 17.36 -2.76 3.94
N ARG A 271 18.70 -2.85 4.06
CA ARG A 271 19.62 -2.08 3.20
C ARG A 271 20.05 -2.83 1.95
N ALA A 272 19.73 -4.12 1.85
CA ALA A 272 20.00 -4.96 0.69
C ALA A 272 18.81 -5.90 0.43
N PRO A 273 18.53 -6.25 -0.83
CA PRO A 273 17.40 -7.12 -1.15
C PRO A 273 17.74 -8.59 -0.83
N ILE A 274 16.73 -9.36 -0.47
CA ILE A 274 16.79 -10.82 -0.27
C ILE A 274 16.01 -11.48 -1.41
N CYS A 275 16.72 -11.95 -2.44
CA CYS A 275 16.13 -12.54 -3.64
C CYS A 275 16.48 -14.04 -3.75
N THR A 276 16.47 -14.77 -2.63
CA THR A 276 16.78 -16.20 -2.59
C THR A 276 15.56 -17.05 -2.93
N PRO A 277 15.75 -18.31 -3.37
CA PRO A 277 14.64 -19.24 -3.60
C PRO A 277 13.75 -19.44 -2.35
N GLU A 278 14.35 -19.46 -1.16
CA GLU A 278 13.60 -19.60 0.10
C GLU A 278 12.69 -18.39 0.34
N SER A 279 13.18 -17.17 0.03
CA SER A 279 12.39 -15.94 0.10
C SER A 279 11.23 -15.97 -0.90
N ALA A 280 11.47 -16.44 -2.13
CA ALA A 280 10.43 -16.61 -3.15
C ALA A 280 9.35 -17.60 -2.70
N MET A 281 9.76 -18.77 -2.17
CA MET A 281 8.84 -19.80 -1.66
C MET A 281 8.01 -19.31 -0.47
N ALA A 282 8.60 -18.47 0.39
CA ALA A 282 7.91 -17.85 1.53
C ALA A 282 7.03 -16.65 1.12
N ASN A 283 7.01 -16.30 -0.17
CA ASN A 283 6.23 -15.22 -0.77
C ASN A 283 6.55 -13.83 -0.21
N PHE A 284 7.85 -13.55 0.06
CA PHE A 284 8.31 -12.22 0.43
C PHE A 284 8.68 -11.39 -0.81
N THR A 285 8.51 -10.08 -0.70
CA THR A 285 8.83 -9.10 -1.73
C THR A 285 9.87 -8.09 -1.23
N ASN A 286 10.66 -7.51 -2.14
CA ASN A 286 11.65 -6.47 -1.86
C ASN A 286 11.23 -5.17 -2.57
N GLU A 287 10.22 -4.50 -2.06
CA GLU A 287 9.76 -3.24 -2.63
C GLU A 287 10.67 -2.07 -2.23
N GLY A 288 10.80 -1.10 -3.11
CA GLY A 288 11.59 0.09 -2.86
C GLY A 288 11.04 0.93 -1.70
N GLY A 289 11.94 1.50 -0.92
CA GLY A 289 11.65 2.42 0.17
C GLY A 289 12.47 3.72 0.05
N TYR A 290 12.26 4.62 0.99
CA TYR A 290 12.99 5.88 1.11
C TYR A 290 14.51 5.62 1.28
N GLU A 291 15.37 6.50 0.76
CA GLU A 291 16.83 6.37 0.82
C GLU A 291 17.36 5.03 0.24
N ARG A 292 16.70 4.49 -0.79
CA ARG A 292 17.04 3.20 -1.40
C ARG A 292 17.01 2.03 -0.42
N ARG A 293 16.25 2.13 0.66
CA ARG A 293 15.95 1.00 1.53
C ARG A 293 15.00 0.06 0.83
N TYR A 294 14.93 -1.18 1.28
CA TYR A 294 13.98 -2.17 0.81
C TYR A 294 12.96 -2.43 1.89
N ARG A 295 11.70 -2.40 1.52
CA ARG A 295 10.61 -2.93 2.32
C ARG A 295 10.54 -4.43 2.02
N TYR A 296 11.18 -5.23 2.85
CA TYR A 296 11.15 -6.67 2.75
C TYR A 296 9.93 -7.18 3.49
N LEU A 297 8.88 -7.51 2.77
CA LEU A 297 7.56 -7.75 3.35
C LEU A 297 6.81 -8.89 2.67
N LYS A 298 5.77 -9.36 3.36
CA LYS A 298 4.76 -10.27 2.86
C LYS A 298 3.38 -9.61 2.96
N ASN A 299 2.56 -9.76 1.92
CA ASN A 299 1.16 -9.38 1.94
C ASN A 299 0.34 -10.49 2.57
N ILE A 300 -0.44 -10.15 3.59
CA ILE A 300 -1.38 -11.03 4.30
C ILE A 300 -2.79 -10.48 4.09
N MET A 301 -3.80 -11.34 4.10
CA MET A 301 -5.20 -10.98 3.81
C MET A 301 -5.78 -9.86 4.67
N GLY A 302 -5.23 -9.56 5.82
CA GLY A 302 -5.54 -8.39 6.66
C GLY A 302 -7.01 -8.25 7.06
N LEU A 303 -7.43 -7.00 7.27
CA LEU A 303 -8.78 -6.68 7.76
C LEU A 303 -9.89 -6.90 6.72
N TRP A 304 -9.56 -7.23 5.48
CA TRP A 304 -10.54 -7.61 4.45
C TRP A 304 -11.53 -8.68 4.93
N MET A 305 -11.04 -9.69 5.65
CA MET A 305 -11.87 -10.77 6.17
C MET A 305 -12.94 -10.22 7.13
N ILE A 306 -12.55 -9.46 8.14
CA ILE A 306 -13.50 -8.92 9.11
C ILE A 306 -14.41 -7.82 8.52
N GLN A 307 -13.95 -7.09 7.51
CA GLN A 307 -14.76 -6.11 6.77
C GLN A 307 -15.92 -6.80 6.05
N ASN A 308 -15.67 -7.94 5.40
CA ASN A 308 -16.70 -8.72 4.73
C ASN A 308 -17.64 -9.42 5.73
N VAL A 309 -17.11 -10.01 6.80
CA VAL A 309 -17.93 -10.54 7.92
C VAL A 309 -18.90 -9.45 8.42
N ARG A 310 -18.39 -8.26 8.72
CA ARG A 310 -19.20 -7.12 9.19
C ARG A 310 -20.29 -6.73 8.19
N LYS A 311 -19.95 -6.66 6.91
CA LYS A 311 -20.88 -6.31 5.83
C LYS A 311 -22.00 -7.34 5.72
N GLU A 312 -21.67 -8.63 5.69
CA GLU A 312 -22.64 -9.72 5.56
C GLU A 312 -23.56 -9.82 6.79
N LEU A 313 -23.02 -9.66 8.00
CA LEU A 313 -23.82 -9.60 9.23
C LEU A 313 -24.81 -8.43 9.18
N GLY A 314 -24.38 -7.26 8.69
CA GLY A 314 -25.26 -6.11 8.52
C GLY A 314 -26.38 -6.36 7.50
N GLN A 315 -26.06 -7.04 6.39
CA GLN A 315 -27.06 -7.41 5.38
C GLN A 315 -28.07 -8.41 5.92
N ALA A 316 -27.64 -9.38 6.73
CA ALA A 316 -28.51 -10.41 7.30
C ALA A 316 -29.43 -9.86 8.40
N SER A 317 -28.95 -8.95 9.24
CA SER A 317 -29.70 -8.42 10.40
C SER A 317 -30.40 -7.08 10.12
N GLY A 318 -30.11 -6.42 9.00
CA GLY A 318 -30.59 -5.07 8.68
C GLY A 318 -29.85 -3.93 9.44
N THR A 319 -28.87 -4.26 10.30
CA THR A 319 -28.07 -3.28 11.05
C THR A 319 -26.62 -3.71 11.04
N THR A 320 -25.75 -2.88 10.46
CA THR A 320 -24.31 -3.16 10.41
C THR A 320 -23.69 -2.91 11.79
N PRO A 321 -23.08 -3.93 12.45
CA PRO A 321 -22.45 -3.73 13.76
C PRO A 321 -21.28 -2.74 13.65
N SER A 322 -21.06 -1.96 14.70
CA SER A 322 -19.86 -1.12 14.84
C SER A 322 -18.61 -1.98 15.05
N TRP A 323 -17.42 -1.40 14.85
CA TRP A 323 -16.17 -2.09 15.12
C TRP A 323 -16.01 -2.48 16.60
N ASP A 324 -16.42 -1.61 17.49
CA ASP A 324 -16.38 -1.85 18.95
C ASP A 324 -17.33 -2.97 19.37
N GLU A 325 -18.51 -3.08 18.76
CA GLU A 325 -19.43 -4.19 19.00
C GLU A 325 -18.84 -5.53 18.56
N LEU A 326 -18.16 -5.57 17.41
CA LEU A 326 -17.50 -6.80 16.95
C LEU A 326 -16.32 -7.20 17.86
N VAL A 327 -15.53 -6.24 18.33
CA VAL A 327 -14.45 -6.52 19.28
C VAL A 327 -15.01 -7.07 20.60
N LYS A 328 -16.02 -6.42 21.18
CA LYS A 328 -16.69 -6.90 22.41
C LYS A 328 -17.31 -8.29 22.22
N ALA A 329 -17.92 -8.53 21.06
CA ALA A 329 -18.50 -9.83 20.74
C ALA A 329 -17.42 -10.93 20.64
N ALA A 330 -16.25 -10.63 20.06
CA ALA A 330 -15.12 -11.54 20.02
C ALA A 330 -14.55 -11.84 21.42
N GLU A 331 -14.44 -10.83 22.27
CA GLU A 331 -14.04 -11.00 23.68
C GLU A 331 -15.02 -11.89 24.46
N GLN A 332 -16.32 -11.73 24.22
CA GLN A 332 -17.35 -12.58 24.80
C GLN A 332 -17.23 -14.03 24.31
N ALA A 333 -17.07 -14.25 22.99
CA ALA A 333 -16.89 -15.58 22.42
C ALA A 333 -15.67 -16.30 23.04
N ARG A 334 -14.55 -15.56 23.24
CA ARG A 334 -13.37 -16.09 23.92
C ARG A 334 -13.67 -16.47 25.36
N ALA A 335 -14.39 -15.63 26.11
CA ALA A 335 -14.76 -15.90 27.50
C ALA A 335 -15.70 -17.13 27.61
N GLU A 336 -16.52 -17.40 26.59
CA GLU A 336 -17.38 -18.56 26.48
C GLU A 336 -16.62 -19.82 26.03
N GLY A 337 -15.31 -19.72 25.72
CA GLY A 337 -14.43 -20.84 25.38
C GLY A 337 -14.40 -21.20 23.90
N TYR A 338 -14.94 -20.35 23.02
CA TYR A 338 -14.80 -20.56 21.58
C TYR A 338 -13.34 -20.33 21.15
N HIS A 339 -12.85 -21.21 20.30
CA HIS A 339 -11.52 -21.07 19.67
C HIS A 339 -11.51 -21.81 18.33
N ALA A 340 -11.20 -21.09 17.27
CA ALA A 340 -10.97 -21.64 15.93
C ALA A 340 -9.98 -20.74 15.20
N VAL A 341 -9.01 -21.35 14.49
CA VAL A 341 -7.99 -20.68 13.70
C VAL A 341 -7.93 -21.30 12.31
N VAL A 342 -8.10 -20.50 11.27
CA VAL A 342 -7.99 -20.90 9.87
C VAL A 342 -6.75 -20.26 9.25
N ASN A 343 -6.26 -20.82 8.14
CA ASN A 343 -5.16 -20.18 7.40
C ASN A 343 -5.65 -18.91 6.69
N ALA A 344 -5.30 -17.73 7.22
CA ALA A 344 -5.74 -16.45 6.64
C ALA A 344 -5.20 -16.20 5.22
N ASP A 345 -4.09 -16.85 4.83
CA ASP A 345 -3.51 -16.76 3.49
C ASP A 345 -4.14 -17.72 2.47
N ASP A 346 -5.20 -18.49 2.85
CA ASP A 346 -5.86 -19.40 1.92
C ASP A 346 -6.52 -18.57 0.79
N PRO A 347 -6.25 -18.91 -0.50
CA PRO A 347 -6.83 -18.21 -1.64
C PRO A 347 -8.36 -18.11 -1.63
N GLU A 348 -9.05 -19.01 -0.92
CA GLU A 348 -10.51 -18.97 -0.80
C GLU A 348 -11.04 -17.69 -0.14
N PHE A 349 -10.22 -17.01 0.70
CA PHE A 349 -10.59 -15.74 1.36
C PHE A 349 -10.36 -14.50 0.51
N LEU A 350 -9.69 -14.62 -0.65
CA LEU A 350 -9.37 -13.47 -1.51
C LEU A 350 -10.62 -12.81 -2.09
N ALA A 351 -11.56 -13.60 -2.59
CA ALA A 351 -12.78 -13.10 -3.22
C ALA A 351 -13.96 -14.09 -3.05
N PRO A 352 -14.31 -14.50 -1.82
CA PRO A 352 -15.41 -15.43 -1.62
C PRO A 352 -16.76 -14.79 -1.95
N SER A 353 -17.71 -15.57 -2.42
CA SER A 353 -19.10 -15.11 -2.58
C SER A 353 -19.78 -14.78 -1.23
N SER A 354 -19.34 -15.43 -0.16
CA SER A 354 -19.66 -15.15 1.24
C SER A 354 -18.48 -15.48 2.13
N MET A 355 -18.02 -14.51 2.90
CA MET A 355 -16.92 -14.69 3.86
C MET A 355 -17.37 -15.55 5.06
N LEU A 356 -18.62 -15.41 5.49
CA LEU A 356 -19.17 -16.24 6.56
C LEU A 356 -19.17 -17.72 6.15
N LEU A 357 -19.58 -18.03 4.93
CA LEU A 357 -19.56 -19.40 4.42
C LEU A 357 -18.12 -19.91 4.24
N ALA A 358 -17.21 -19.11 3.72
CA ALA A 358 -15.82 -19.50 3.55
C ALA A 358 -15.15 -19.85 4.90
N LEU A 359 -15.37 -19.04 5.94
CA LEU A 359 -14.89 -19.32 7.29
C LEU A 359 -15.50 -20.61 7.85
N HIS A 360 -16.80 -20.81 7.66
CA HIS A 360 -17.48 -22.03 8.10
C HIS A 360 -16.88 -23.27 7.44
N VAL A 361 -16.73 -23.26 6.11
CA VAL A 361 -16.12 -24.36 5.35
C VAL A 361 -14.66 -24.61 5.77
N ALA A 362 -13.88 -23.56 5.99
CA ALA A 362 -12.49 -23.70 6.44
C ALA A 362 -12.39 -24.34 7.83
N CYS A 363 -13.25 -23.95 8.77
CA CYS A 363 -13.35 -24.59 10.09
C CYS A 363 -13.77 -26.06 9.99
N GLU A 364 -14.79 -26.36 9.18
CA GLU A 364 -15.26 -27.75 8.96
C GLU A 364 -14.14 -28.63 8.38
N ARG A 365 -13.44 -28.14 7.35
CA ARG A 365 -12.33 -28.85 6.69
C ARG A 365 -11.18 -29.16 7.65
N THR A 366 -10.95 -28.31 8.64
CA THR A 366 -9.90 -28.48 9.63
C THR A 366 -10.36 -29.11 10.95
N GLY A 367 -11.66 -29.50 11.04
CA GLY A 367 -12.24 -30.15 12.22
C GLY A 367 -12.35 -29.24 13.44
N GLN A 368 -12.44 -27.93 13.24
CA GLN A 368 -12.55 -26.93 14.30
C GLN A 368 -14.02 -26.58 14.61
N PRO A 369 -14.30 -25.96 15.78
CA PRO A 369 -15.63 -25.47 16.09
C PRO A 369 -16.15 -24.51 15.02
N LEU A 370 -17.40 -24.71 14.57
CA LEU A 370 -18.01 -23.88 13.54
C LEU A 370 -18.52 -22.57 14.16
N PRO A 371 -18.21 -21.40 13.58
CA PRO A 371 -18.73 -20.13 14.08
C PRO A 371 -20.24 -20.03 13.77
N THR A 372 -21.04 -19.61 14.76
CA THR A 372 -22.51 -19.56 14.69
C THR A 372 -23.08 -18.15 14.88
N TRP A 373 -22.35 -17.24 15.48
CA TRP A 373 -22.77 -15.86 15.70
C TRP A 373 -21.61 -14.86 15.54
N ALA A 374 -21.93 -13.58 15.50
CA ALA A 374 -21.00 -12.50 15.16
C ALA A 374 -19.68 -12.54 15.95
N GLY A 375 -19.74 -12.87 17.25
CA GLY A 375 -18.55 -12.94 18.11
C GLY A 375 -17.61 -14.07 17.72
N GLU A 376 -18.13 -15.24 17.42
CA GLU A 376 -17.32 -16.40 17.00
C GLU A 376 -16.67 -16.19 15.63
N TYR A 377 -17.40 -15.57 14.66
CA TYR A 377 -16.81 -15.18 13.37
C TYR A 377 -15.70 -14.14 13.56
N ALA A 378 -15.95 -13.10 14.37
CA ALA A 378 -14.96 -12.07 14.61
C ALA A 378 -13.71 -12.62 15.33
N LEU A 379 -13.91 -13.47 16.35
CA LEU A 379 -12.83 -14.12 17.08
C LEU A 379 -12.00 -15.02 16.16
N CYS A 380 -12.65 -15.87 15.35
CA CYS A 380 -11.97 -16.73 14.39
C CYS A 380 -11.09 -15.92 13.46
N VAL A 381 -11.58 -14.80 12.90
CA VAL A 381 -10.78 -13.92 12.02
C VAL A 381 -9.61 -13.30 12.78
N TYR A 382 -9.82 -12.71 13.94
CA TYR A 382 -8.74 -12.03 14.67
C TYR A 382 -7.65 -12.99 15.13
N ASP A 383 -8.03 -14.17 15.65
CA ASP A 383 -7.06 -15.18 16.09
C ASP A 383 -6.31 -15.77 14.89
N SER A 384 -6.97 -15.97 13.75
CA SER A 384 -6.33 -16.45 12.51
C SER A 384 -5.30 -15.44 11.99
N LEU A 385 -5.63 -14.15 12.00
CA LEU A 385 -4.70 -13.09 11.61
C LEU A 385 -3.50 -13.02 12.57
N ALA A 386 -3.74 -13.09 13.89
CA ALA A 386 -2.66 -13.06 14.88
C ALA A 386 -1.71 -14.25 14.74
N ASP A 387 -2.23 -15.44 14.46
CA ASP A 387 -1.44 -16.65 14.21
C ASP A 387 -0.60 -16.52 12.92
N ASP A 388 -1.17 -15.99 11.85
CA ASP A 388 -0.46 -15.77 10.60
C ASP A 388 0.62 -14.69 10.72
N TYR A 389 0.36 -13.65 11.50
CA TYR A 389 1.37 -12.64 11.84
C TYR A 389 2.55 -13.26 12.60
N ALA A 390 2.27 -14.15 13.57
CA ALA A 390 3.34 -14.83 14.33
C ALA A 390 4.19 -15.72 13.41
N ARG A 391 3.56 -16.53 12.54
CA ARG A 391 4.30 -17.34 11.54
C ARG A 391 5.15 -16.47 10.62
N THR A 392 4.61 -15.31 10.20
CA THR A 392 5.34 -14.40 9.31
C THR A 392 6.54 -13.76 10.01
N VAL A 393 6.41 -13.39 11.29
CA VAL A 393 7.54 -12.87 12.10
C VAL A 393 8.63 -13.92 12.30
N GLU A 394 8.25 -15.18 12.53
CA GLU A 394 9.22 -16.30 12.60
C GLU A 394 9.96 -16.50 11.27
N LEU A 395 9.23 -16.49 10.14
CA LEU A 395 9.83 -16.60 8.81
C LEU A 395 10.76 -15.42 8.51
N LEU A 396 10.39 -14.19 8.88
CA LEU A 396 11.29 -13.03 8.80
C LEU A 396 12.58 -13.26 9.54
N GLY A 397 12.50 -13.75 10.78
CA GLY A 397 13.68 -14.09 11.60
C GLY A 397 14.57 -15.14 10.93
N ALA A 398 13.97 -16.18 10.37
CA ALA A 398 14.70 -17.24 9.68
C ALA A 398 15.39 -16.77 8.39
N LEU A 399 14.71 -15.94 7.58
CA LEU A 399 15.22 -15.46 6.29
C LEU A 399 16.24 -14.33 6.42
N THR A 400 16.13 -13.49 7.45
CA THR A 400 17.04 -12.35 7.68
C THR A 400 18.19 -12.68 8.65
N GLY A 401 18.04 -13.73 9.46
CA GLY A 401 18.97 -14.05 10.55
C GLY A 401 18.89 -13.07 11.74
N VAL A 402 17.83 -12.26 11.83
CA VAL A 402 17.65 -11.23 12.85
C VAL A 402 16.62 -11.67 13.90
N ALA A 403 16.98 -11.56 15.19
CA ALA A 403 16.02 -11.69 16.28
C ALA A 403 15.32 -10.33 16.49
N TYR A 404 14.07 -10.24 16.08
CA TYR A 404 13.27 -9.04 16.24
C TYR A 404 12.81 -8.83 17.68
N THR A 405 12.63 -7.58 18.10
CA THR A 405 12.39 -7.20 19.50
C THR A 405 11.07 -6.48 19.70
N SER A 406 10.42 -6.03 18.63
CA SER A 406 9.15 -5.31 18.71
C SER A 406 8.40 -5.35 17.38
N ILE A 407 7.12 -5.08 17.46
CA ILE A 407 6.22 -4.91 16.31
C ILE A 407 5.65 -3.50 16.36
N ASN A 408 5.61 -2.81 15.21
CA ASN A 408 4.98 -1.51 15.07
C ASN A 408 3.84 -1.62 14.05
N ILE A 409 2.61 -1.30 14.45
CA ILE A 409 1.42 -1.37 13.61
C ILE A 409 0.95 0.05 13.29
N VAL A 410 0.93 0.41 12.01
CA VAL A 410 0.38 1.67 11.50
C VAL A 410 -0.85 1.42 10.62
N GLY A 411 -1.62 2.48 10.36
CA GLY A 411 -2.85 2.39 9.58
C GLY A 411 -4.08 2.06 10.42
N GLY A 412 -5.22 1.83 9.76
CA GLY A 412 -6.52 1.63 10.43
C GLY A 412 -6.57 0.50 11.44
N GLY A 413 -5.79 -0.57 11.23
CA GLY A 413 -5.71 -1.71 12.15
C GLY A 413 -5.09 -1.38 13.51
N SER A 414 -4.31 -0.30 13.61
CA SER A 414 -3.77 0.16 14.90
C SER A 414 -4.87 0.49 15.93
N ASN A 415 -6.10 0.72 15.50
CA ASN A 415 -7.24 0.98 16.37
C ASN A 415 -7.88 -0.29 16.94
N ASN A 416 -7.57 -1.48 16.40
CA ASN A 416 -8.16 -2.73 16.89
C ASN A 416 -7.39 -3.27 18.09
N GLY A 417 -7.81 -2.88 19.31
CA GLY A 417 -7.13 -3.26 20.55
C GLY A 417 -7.07 -4.77 20.77
N TYR A 418 -8.11 -5.52 20.38
CA TYR A 418 -8.13 -6.98 20.50
C TYR A 418 -7.04 -7.62 19.60
N LEU A 419 -7.04 -7.28 18.30
CA LEU A 419 -6.08 -7.84 17.36
C LEU A 419 -4.63 -7.47 17.72
N ASN A 420 -4.41 -6.24 18.19
CA ASN A 420 -3.09 -5.78 18.61
C ASN A 420 -2.59 -6.58 19.83
N GLN A 421 -3.45 -6.87 20.82
CA GLN A 421 -3.11 -7.70 21.96
C GLN A 421 -2.89 -9.16 21.54
N ALA A 422 -3.78 -9.72 20.70
CA ALA A 422 -3.63 -11.08 20.19
C ALA A 422 -2.32 -11.24 19.39
N THR A 423 -1.94 -10.22 18.63
CA THR A 423 -0.66 -10.19 17.91
C THR A 423 0.53 -10.19 18.88
N ALA A 424 0.47 -9.38 19.95
CA ALA A 424 1.53 -9.36 20.97
C ALA A 424 1.67 -10.74 21.64
N ASP A 425 0.54 -11.34 22.03
CA ASP A 425 0.50 -12.65 22.68
C ASP A 425 1.02 -13.77 21.76
N ALA A 426 0.60 -13.78 20.49
CA ALA A 426 1.00 -14.81 19.52
C ALA A 426 2.48 -14.69 19.10
N CYS A 427 2.99 -13.47 18.91
CA CYS A 427 4.37 -13.23 18.51
C CYS A 427 5.35 -13.27 19.70
N GLY A 428 4.88 -13.17 20.95
CA GLY A 428 5.72 -13.01 22.14
C GLY A 428 6.54 -11.71 22.14
N LEU A 429 6.08 -10.69 21.40
CA LEU A 429 6.77 -9.41 21.23
C LEU A 429 5.85 -8.24 21.61
N PRO A 430 6.40 -7.14 22.19
CA PRO A 430 5.64 -5.93 22.41
C PRO A 430 5.18 -5.34 21.08
N VAL A 431 3.90 -4.92 21.04
CA VAL A 431 3.26 -4.24 19.90
C VAL A 431 3.06 -2.77 20.22
N PHE A 432 3.51 -1.89 19.33
CA PHE A 432 3.30 -0.45 19.34
C PHE A 432 2.34 -0.08 18.22
N ALA A 433 1.11 0.30 18.56
CA ALA A 433 0.03 0.56 17.62
C ALA A 433 -0.23 2.07 17.46
N GLY A 434 -0.10 2.55 16.23
CA GLY A 434 -0.21 3.94 15.79
C GLY A 434 1.03 4.41 15.04
N PRO A 435 0.91 5.49 14.26
CA PRO A 435 -0.29 6.29 14.01
C PRO A 435 -1.31 5.63 13.05
N THR A 436 -2.57 6.03 13.17
CA THR A 436 -3.64 5.55 12.26
C THR A 436 -3.47 6.12 10.84
N GLU A 437 -3.06 7.40 10.75
CA GLU A 437 -2.86 8.13 9.50
C GLU A 437 -1.42 7.96 8.97
N GLY A 438 -0.91 6.70 8.99
CA GLY A 438 0.50 6.42 8.68
C GLY A 438 0.91 6.86 7.27
N THR A 439 0.06 6.60 6.26
CA THR A 439 0.35 6.93 4.86
C THR A 439 0.52 8.43 4.66
N ALA A 440 -0.49 9.21 4.98
CA ALA A 440 -0.43 10.67 4.83
C ALA A 440 0.69 11.30 5.68
N LEU A 441 0.94 10.75 6.88
CA LEU A 441 2.02 11.21 7.73
C LEU A 441 3.39 10.95 7.10
N GLY A 442 3.63 9.76 6.56
CA GLY A 442 4.89 9.43 5.89
C GLY A 442 5.13 10.27 4.63
N ASN A 443 4.06 10.55 3.86
CA ASN A 443 4.09 11.49 2.76
C ASN A 443 4.53 12.88 3.24
N LEU A 444 3.89 13.43 4.28
CA LEU A 444 4.26 14.72 4.88
C LEU A 444 5.69 14.73 5.43
N MET A 445 6.17 13.63 6.01
CA MET A 445 7.54 13.55 6.54
C MET A 445 8.58 13.78 5.45
N VAL A 446 8.39 13.25 4.24
CA VAL A 446 9.29 13.53 3.10
C VAL A 446 9.25 15.02 2.75
N GLN A 447 8.07 15.64 2.75
CA GLN A 447 7.91 17.06 2.48
C GLN A 447 8.53 17.92 3.58
N PHE A 448 8.38 17.57 4.86
CA PHE A 448 9.02 18.26 5.99
C PHE A 448 10.55 18.19 5.91
N ILE A 449 11.10 17.03 5.53
CA ILE A 449 12.56 16.88 5.32
C ILE A 449 13.01 17.73 4.13
N PHE A 450 12.27 17.70 3.03
CA PHE A 450 12.54 18.53 1.85
C PHE A 450 12.53 20.02 2.18
N ALA A 451 11.58 20.48 3.00
CA ALA A 451 11.46 21.87 3.44
C ALA A 451 12.49 22.26 4.52
N GLY A 452 13.26 21.30 5.06
CA GLY A 452 14.25 21.53 6.11
C GLY A 452 13.68 21.70 7.52
N GLU A 453 12.42 21.29 7.74
CA GLU A 453 11.79 21.30 9.06
C GLU A 453 12.30 20.15 9.95
N TYR A 454 12.75 19.05 9.35
CA TYR A 454 13.52 17.98 9.97
C TYR A 454 14.77 17.70 9.14
N ALA A 455 15.89 17.44 9.82
CA ALA A 455 17.17 17.19 9.16
C ALA A 455 17.30 15.77 8.58
N SER A 456 16.50 14.81 9.07
CA SER A 456 16.57 13.41 8.66
C SER A 456 15.27 12.65 8.94
N LEU A 457 15.15 11.44 8.37
CA LEU A 457 14.06 10.50 8.66
C LEU A 457 14.03 10.11 10.15
N GLU A 458 15.19 9.93 10.76
CA GLU A 458 15.30 9.58 12.19
C GLU A 458 14.73 10.69 13.07
N GLU A 459 15.02 11.95 12.76
CA GLU A 459 14.47 13.11 13.48
C GLU A 459 12.95 13.20 13.31
N ALA A 460 12.46 13.05 12.09
CA ALA A 460 11.03 13.04 11.79
C ALA A 460 10.30 11.87 12.51
N ARG A 461 10.86 10.65 12.51
CA ARG A 461 10.33 9.51 13.27
C ARG A 461 10.32 9.76 14.79
N ALA A 462 11.34 10.43 15.31
CA ALA A 462 11.37 10.79 16.73
C ALA A 462 10.27 11.81 17.10
N ALA A 463 9.92 12.72 16.18
CA ALA A 463 8.85 13.69 16.38
C ALA A 463 7.45 13.04 16.41
N ILE A 464 7.21 11.92 15.72
CA ILE A 464 5.95 11.19 15.75
C ILE A 464 5.55 10.85 17.18
N LYS A 465 6.48 10.30 17.97
CA LYS A 465 6.24 9.89 19.37
C LYS A 465 5.85 11.06 20.28
N LYS A 466 6.24 12.29 19.91
CA LYS A 466 5.88 13.52 20.64
C LYS A 466 4.54 14.09 20.18
N SER A 467 4.14 13.78 18.95
CA SER A 467 3.00 14.38 18.27
C SER A 467 1.74 13.55 18.37
N LEU A 468 1.86 12.22 18.36
CA LEU A 468 0.75 11.29 18.20
C LEU A 468 0.77 10.22 19.30
N GLU A 469 -0.42 9.71 19.63
CA GLU A 469 -0.58 8.63 20.60
C GLU A 469 -0.14 7.29 19.97
N ILE A 470 0.74 6.57 20.67
CA ILE A 470 1.16 5.21 20.35
C ILE A 470 0.78 4.31 21.52
N LYS A 471 -0.13 3.38 21.29
CA LYS A 471 -0.56 2.42 22.31
C LYS A 471 0.38 1.24 22.38
N GLU A 472 0.73 0.81 23.58
CA GLU A 472 1.62 -0.34 23.81
C GLU A 472 0.81 -1.54 24.31
N TYR A 473 1.07 -2.71 23.70
CA TYR A 473 0.50 -4.00 24.10
C TYR A 473 1.65 -4.95 24.38
N LEU A 474 1.72 -5.46 25.61
CA LEU A 474 2.74 -6.41 26.04
C LEU A 474 2.19 -7.85 25.97
N PRO A 475 3.03 -8.84 25.59
CA PRO A 475 2.66 -10.25 25.66
C PRO A 475 2.22 -10.64 27.08
N ARG A 476 1.19 -11.48 27.20
CA ARG A 476 0.62 -11.95 28.46
C ARG A 476 1.07 -13.38 28.78
#